data_527a9c0137e08ea23da401c8976a44f8
#
_entry.id   527a9c0137e08ea23da401c8976a44f8
#
_cell.length_a   1.000
_cell.length_b   1.000
_cell.length_c   1.000
_cell.angle_alpha   90.00
_cell.angle_beta   90.00
_cell.angle_gamma   90.00
#
_symmetry.space_group_name_H-M   'P 1'
#
loop_
_entity.id
_entity.type
_entity.pdbx_description
1 polymer ?
#
loop_
_entity_poly.entity_id
_entity_poly.type
_entity_poly.pdbx_seq_one_letter_code
_entity_poly.pdbx_strand_id
1 'polypeptide(L)'
;MLQNLAAGVQVSQNTGVPGETVRVRVRGATSLTGSNEPLYVIDGVPVNGGMWYINPADVESIDVLKDASATAIYGSRGANGVVMVTTRQAKEGRTEINLDYSFGIQQSAKMFDMLNASQYAALHNEMRWNAGLSLNPLFADPESLGAGTDWLSPLFRTAPMHKVNLSILGGNSKINHATSVGYYAQDGIMKNSEFNRLNLQSNISSQILSNVKVRANVNLSAENRRTQPISTVIQNAMRMLPSISIYDDEGNYNGPTGNAELNGDALNPVAIVNEQKYRMKGFRMLSNISAEWEIIDGLVAKTTGGAELGYEYNNNYIPKYKWGNKEQTNTSQSLSSAYEELYLWDNSLTYDKVFGKHKLNAMIGTSYQEYKKEWMSAAGTGRASEMTTELDNATKATDVGGNSYSWALMSYMGRVHYSYDNRYFLTATFRADGSSKFGADNRFGYFPSFSTAWNVSNESFMQDVPWISMLKLRLGYGLTGNQNIDAYAFADKLEVNGVYNFGSQRGFESEQVSLIYPYKLSNPSIKWESVEQYNVGLDIGFLNDRIVANVDFYLKNTNDMLTKKPVPQTSGTSLEQADWPPVNIGKVR
;
A
#
# COMPACT_ATOMS: atom_id res chain seq x y z
N MET A 1 -4.22 9.07 10.85
CA MET A 1 -4.48 8.37 12.11
C MET A 1 -3.22 7.86 12.81
N LEU A 2 -2.28 7.20 12.13
CA LEU A 2 -1.10 6.61 12.79
C LEU A 2 0.11 7.55 12.95
N GLN A 3 0.10 8.71 12.31
CA GLN A 3 1.24 9.62 12.30
C GLN A 3 1.52 10.16 13.70
N ASN A 4 2.76 9.96 14.19
CA ASN A 4 3.27 10.39 15.50
C ASN A 4 2.58 9.77 16.74
N LEU A 5 1.75 8.73 16.58
CA LEU A 5 0.99 8.12 17.69
C LEU A 5 1.67 6.89 18.30
N ALA A 6 2.60 6.25 17.60
CA ALA A 6 3.24 5.03 18.10
C ALA A 6 4.76 5.08 17.91
N ALA A 7 5.52 4.91 19.00
CA ALA A 7 6.98 4.81 18.94
C ALA A 7 7.42 3.68 18.01
N GLY A 8 8.43 3.92 17.16
CA GLY A 8 8.94 2.94 16.19
C GLY A 8 8.02 2.71 14.97
N VAL A 9 6.99 3.54 14.77
CA VAL A 9 6.14 3.55 13.58
C VAL A 9 6.40 4.85 12.81
N GLN A 10 6.86 4.71 11.58
CA GLN A 10 7.07 5.83 10.68
C GLN A 10 5.91 5.86 9.67
N VAL A 11 5.23 6.99 9.58
CA VAL A 11 4.19 7.23 8.58
C VAL A 11 4.65 8.37 7.68
N SER A 12 4.75 8.11 6.40
CA SER A 12 5.15 9.10 5.40
C SER A 12 4.09 9.24 4.33
N GLN A 13 3.75 10.47 4.01
CA GLN A 13 2.95 10.82 2.85
C GLN A 13 3.88 11.54 1.87
N ASN A 14 4.14 10.92 0.73
CA ASN A 14 5.13 11.44 -0.22
C ASN A 14 4.55 12.47 -1.19
N THR A 15 3.24 12.51 -1.34
CA THR A 15 2.55 13.43 -2.25
C THR A 15 1.31 14.02 -1.60
N GLY A 16 0.80 15.10 -2.17
CA GLY A 16 -0.48 15.73 -1.79
C GLY A 16 -1.65 15.29 -2.71
N VAL A 17 -1.52 14.15 -3.40
CA VAL A 17 -2.56 13.66 -4.30
C VAL A 17 -3.80 13.26 -3.51
N PRO A 18 -5.00 13.72 -3.90
CA PRO A 18 -6.22 13.31 -3.26
C PRO A 18 -6.42 11.79 -3.29
N GLY A 19 -6.75 11.21 -2.12
CA GLY A 19 -7.02 9.79 -1.98
C GLY A 19 -5.79 8.88 -2.08
N GLU A 20 -4.55 9.42 -2.05
CA GLU A 20 -3.35 8.59 -2.03
C GLU A 20 -3.12 7.97 -0.66
N THR A 21 -2.58 6.75 -0.67
CA THR A 21 -2.27 5.99 0.53
C THR A 21 -1.01 6.50 1.21
N VAL A 22 -1.00 6.52 2.54
CA VAL A 22 0.20 6.79 3.32
C VAL A 22 1.04 5.52 3.45
N ARG A 23 2.35 5.64 3.40
CA ARG A 23 3.28 4.54 3.66
C ARG A 23 3.54 4.41 5.14
N VAL A 24 3.37 3.21 5.66
CA VAL A 24 3.63 2.88 7.06
C VAL A 24 4.82 1.92 7.14
N ARG A 25 5.75 2.18 8.03
CA ARG A 25 6.87 1.29 8.34
C ARG A 25 6.95 1.07 9.84
N VAL A 26 7.14 -0.18 10.24
CA VAL A 26 7.28 -0.57 11.64
C VAL A 26 8.70 -1.08 11.88
N ARG A 27 9.47 -0.37 12.71
CA ARG A 27 10.87 -0.71 13.06
C ARG A 27 11.82 -0.90 11.86
N GLY A 28 11.65 -0.07 10.81
CA GLY A 28 12.55 -0.03 9.65
C GLY A 28 12.18 -0.98 8.52
N ALA A 29 13.13 -1.17 7.60
CA ALA A 29 13.00 -2.06 6.45
C ALA A 29 13.60 -3.44 6.76
N THR A 30 12.99 -4.51 6.26
CA THR A 30 13.41 -5.89 6.47
C THR A 30 13.85 -6.58 5.18
N SER A 31 13.34 -6.14 4.04
CA SER A 31 13.65 -6.71 2.74
C SER A 31 14.17 -5.64 1.78
N LEU A 32 15.11 -6.03 0.89
CA LEU A 32 15.67 -5.15 -0.15
C LEU A 32 14.75 -5.05 -1.36
N THR A 33 14.10 -6.14 -1.73
CA THR A 33 13.30 -6.23 -2.96
C THR A 33 11.81 -6.44 -2.69
N GLY A 34 11.46 -6.93 -1.50
CA GLY A 34 10.07 -7.13 -1.07
C GLY A 34 9.44 -5.86 -0.48
N SER A 35 8.11 -5.89 -0.30
CA SER A 35 7.40 -4.84 0.43
C SER A 35 7.85 -4.80 1.89
N ASN A 36 8.05 -3.60 2.40
CA ASN A 36 8.36 -3.34 3.81
C ASN A 36 7.14 -2.78 4.57
N GLU A 37 5.95 -2.86 3.98
CA GLU A 37 4.72 -2.44 4.62
C GLU A 37 4.24 -3.49 5.63
N PRO A 38 3.65 -3.08 6.76
CA PRO A 38 3.09 -3.99 7.73
C PRO A 38 1.86 -4.72 7.16
N LEU A 39 1.52 -5.85 7.73
CA LEU A 39 0.24 -6.50 7.50
C LEU A 39 -0.86 -5.71 8.19
N TYR A 40 -1.92 -5.39 7.46
CA TYR A 40 -3.14 -4.85 8.05
C TYR A 40 -4.13 -5.98 8.33
N VAL A 41 -4.68 -5.96 9.54
CA VAL A 41 -5.73 -6.92 9.97
C VAL A 41 -6.93 -6.11 10.42
N ILE A 42 -8.02 -6.19 9.67
CA ILE A 42 -9.23 -5.42 9.92
C ILE A 42 -10.32 -6.37 10.42
N ASP A 43 -10.78 -6.15 11.65
CA ASP A 43 -11.76 -7.01 12.33
C ASP A 43 -11.41 -8.51 12.27
N GLY A 44 -10.10 -8.82 12.36
CA GLY A 44 -9.57 -10.17 12.31
C GLY A 44 -9.24 -10.70 10.91
N VAL A 45 -9.55 -9.97 9.84
CA VAL A 45 -9.22 -10.37 8.46
C VAL A 45 -7.92 -9.72 8.00
N PRO A 46 -6.88 -10.50 7.64
CA PRO A 46 -5.66 -9.99 7.02
C PRO A 46 -5.96 -9.54 5.58
N VAL A 47 -5.75 -8.25 5.30
CA VAL A 47 -6.06 -7.64 4.01
C VAL A 47 -4.81 -7.39 3.16
N ASN A 48 -5.00 -7.14 1.87
CA ASN A 48 -3.95 -6.69 0.97
C ASN A 48 -4.06 -5.18 0.71
N GLY A 49 -2.91 -4.49 0.63
CA GLY A 49 -2.85 -3.11 0.18
C GLY A 49 -3.26 -2.03 1.18
N GLY A 50 -3.38 -2.35 2.49
CA GLY A 50 -3.57 -1.35 3.53
C GLY A 50 -5.03 -1.06 3.89
N MET A 51 -5.23 0.00 4.69
CA MET A 51 -6.55 0.37 5.25
C MET A 51 -7.17 1.61 4.60
N TRP A 52 -6.71 2.01 3.44
CA TRP A 52 -7.08 3.29 2.82
C TRP A 52 -8.58 3.41 2.47
N TYR A 53 -9.25 2.28 2.27
CA TYR A 53 -10.68 2.22 1.95
C TYR A 53 -11.59 2.20 3.20
N ILE A 54 -11.01 2.08 4.39
CA ILE A 54 -11.78 2.18 5.65
C ILE A 54 -12.04 3.64 5.99
N ASN A 55 -13.26 3.96 6.40
CA ASN A 55 -13.56 5.29 6.88
C ASN A 55 -12.96 5.47 8.29
N PRO A 56 -12.10 6.49 8.50
CA PRO A 56 -11.53 6.77 9.82
C PRO A 56 -12.53 6.95 10.96
N ALA A 57 -13.73 7.44 10.65
CA ALA A 57 -14.79 7.61 11.66
C ALA A 57 -15.34 6.30 12.21
N ASP A 58 -15.16 5.20 11.46
CA ASP A 58 -15.64 3.87 11.83
C ASP A 58 -14.60 3.08 12.62
N VAL A 59 -13.39 3.59 12.80
CA VAL A 59 -12.32 2.94 13.55
C VAL A 59 -12.48 3.20 15.05
N GLU A 60 -12.52 2.14 15.86
CA GLU A 60 -12.53 2.20 17.32
C GLU A 60 -11.11 2.24 17.88
N SER A 61 -10.23 1.33 17.42
CA SER A 61 -8.82 1.29 17.83
C SER A 61 -7.88 0.85 16.72
N ILE A 62 -6.62 1.26 16.83
CA ILE A 62 -5.52 0.79 16.00
C ILE A 62 -4.40 0.36 16.93
N ASP A 63 -4.06 -0.93 16.89
CA ASP A 63 -2.98 -1.52 17.66
C ASP A 63 -1.86 -1.97 16.73
N VAL A 64 -0.62 -1.63 17.07
CA VAL A 64 0.55 -2.00 16.25
C VAL A 64 1.39 -3.05 16.98
N LEU A 65 1.35 -4.27 16.45
CA LEU A 65 2.19 -5.37 16.93
C LEU A 65 3.58 -5.25 16.29
N LYS A 66 4.59 -5.00 17.12
CA LYS A 66 5.96 -4.72 16.69
C LYS A 66 6.92 -5.87 16.97
N ASP A 67 6.60 -6.68 17.99
CA ASP A 67 7.46 -7.75 18.47
C ASP A 67 7.14 -9.06 17.75
N ALA A 68 8.18 -9.85 17.43
CA ALA A 68 8.00 -11.12 16.72
C ALA A 68 7.09 -12.10 17.49
N SER A 69 7.14 -12.11 18.83
CA SER A 69 6.26 -12.94 19.66
C SER A 69 4.78 -12.54 19.54
N ALA A 70 4.49 -11.25 19.37
CA ALA A 70 3.13 -10.74 19.16
C ALA A 70 2.63 -10.99 17.71
N THR A 71 3.54 -10.87 16.73
CA THR A 71 3.21 -11.06 15.30
C THR A 71 3.24 -12.53 14.87
N ALA A 72 3.80 -13.44 15.67
CA ALA A 72 3.96 -14.86 15.35
C ALA A 72 2.65 -15.56 14.94
N ILE A 73 1.51 -15.15 15.50
CA ILE A 73 0.20 -15.71 15.13
C ILE A 73 -0.19 -15.40 13.68
N TYR A 74 0.37 -14.32 13.10
CA TYR A 74 0.18 -13.92 11.71
C TYR A 74 1.26 -14.48 10.77
N GLY A 75 2.25 -15.20 11.33
CA GLY A 75 3.26 -15.98 10.62
C GLY A 75 4.04 -15.16 9.60
N SER A 76 4.16 -15.70 8.40
CA SER A 76 4.91 -15.14 7.30
C SER A 76 4.45 -13.75 6.82
N ARG A 77 3.22 -13.37 7.08
CA ARG A 77 2.71 -12.03 6.76
C ARG A 77 3.03 -10.98 7.82
N GLY A 78 3.43 -11.41 9.04
CA GLY A 78 3.72 -10.53 10.17
C GLY A 78 5.16 -10.03 10.29
N ALA A 79 6.08 -10.38 9.37
CA ALA A 79 7.52 -10.06 9.45
C ALA A 79 7.82 -8.56 9.51
N ASN A 80 7.00 -7.72 8.89
CA ASN A 80 7.13 -6.25 8.88
C ASN A 80 6.29 -5.56 9.97
N GLY A 81 5.79 -6.33 10.95
CA GLY A 81 4.82 -5.85 11.93
C GLY A 81 3.38 -6.05 11.46
N VAL A 82 2.45 -5.88 12.39
CA VAL A 82 1.01 -6.01 12.12
C VAL A 82 0.29 -4.79 12.65
N VAL A 83 -0.55 -4.18 11.82
CA VAL A 83 -1.46 -3.09 12.20
C VAL A 83 -2.86 -3.69 12.33
N MET A 84 -3.30 -3.86 13.56
CA MET A 84 -4.65 -4.33 13.87
C MET A 84 -5.61 -3.15 13.90
N VAL A 85 -6.65 -3.20 13.11
CA VAL A 85 -7.71 -2.18 13.06
C VAL A 85 -8.99 -2.82 13.55
N THR A 86 -9.51 -2.30 14.63
CA THR A 86 -10.82 -2.70 15.14
C THR A 86 -11.83 -1.61 14.78
N THR A 87 -12.88 -2.00 14.07
CA THR A 87 -13.96 -1.07 13.76
C THR A 87 -14.98 -1.01 14.89
N ARG A 88 -15.76 0.08 14.92
CA ARG A 88 -16.75 0.30 15.98
C ARG A 88 -17.73 -0.85 16.07
N GLN A 89 -17.83 -1.42 17.25
CA GLN A 89 -18.75 -2.49 17.60
C GLN A 89 -19.92 -1.90 18.40
N ALA A 90 -21.12 -2.33 18.11
CA ALA A 90 -22.25 -1.97 18.94
C ALA A 90 -22.18 -2.70 20.27
N LYS A 91 -22.53 -1.99 21.33
CA LYS A 91 -22.70 -2.52 22.69
C LYS A 91 -24.20 -2.59 22.99
N GLU A 92 -24.57 -3.43 23.94
CA GLU A 92 -25.92 -3.42 24.52
C GLU A 92 -26.25 -2.02 25.06
N GLY A 93 -27.38 -1.48 24.67
CA GLY A 93 -27.80 -0.15 25.09
C GLY A 93 -28.84 0.48 24.18
N ARG A 94 -29.14 1.74 24.46
CA ARG A 94 -30.07 2.55 23.63
C ARG A 94 -29.47 2.78 22.26
N THR A 95 -30.32 2.91 21.26
CA THR A 95 -29.91 3.32 19.93
C THR A 95 -29.35 4.74 19.95
N GLU A 96 -28.13 4.89 19.48
CA GLU A 96 -27.42 6.16 19.31
C GLU A 96 -27.30 6.46 17.83
N ILE A 97 -27.62 7.69 17.45
CA ILE A 97 -27.46 8.20 16.10
C ILE A 97 -26.44 9.34 16.17
N ASN A 98 -25.33 9.18 15.48
CA ASN A 98 -24.27 10.19 15.44
C ASN A 98 -24.10 10.70 14.00
N LEU A 99 -24.10 12.02 13.84
CA LEU A 99 -23.78 12.69 12.58
C LEU A 99 -22.54 13.54 12.78
N ASP A 100 -21.49 13.19 12.07
CA ASP A 100 -20.23 13.92 12.05
C ASP A 100 -20.06 14.62 10.70
N TYR A 101 -19.88 15.93 10.73
CA TYR A 101 -19.54 16.72 9.55
C TYR A 101 -18.25 17.50 9.80
N SER A 102 -17.33 17.45 8.86
CA SER A 102 -16.14 18.30 8.88
C SER A 102 -15.90 18.92 7.50
N PHE A 103 -15.54 20.20 7.54
CA PHE A 103 -15.09 20.96 6.39
C PHE A 103 -13.62 21.34 6.62
N GLY A 104 -12.83 21.27 5.57
CA GLY A 104 -11.44 21.65 5.61
C GLY A 104 -11.02 22.37 4.32
N ILE A 105 -9.95 23.14 4.42
CA ILE A 105 -9.31 23.83 3.30
C ILE A 105 -7.86 23.42 3.28
N GLN A 106 -7.34 23.11 2.11
CA GLN A 106 -5.93 22.78 1.91
C GLN A 106 -5.30 23.65 0.83
N GLN A 107 -4.04 23.97 1.02
CA GLN A 107 -3.23 24.73 0.09
C GLN A 107 -1.79 24.24 0.13
N SER A 108 -0.99 24.62 -0.88
CA SER A 108 0.44 24.32 -0.87
C SER A 108 1.11 25.06 0.29
N ALA A 109 1.89 24.34 1.11
CA ALA A 109 2.61 24.94 2.23
C ALA A 109 3.78 25.82 1.76
N LYS A 110 4.45 25.41 0.67
CA LYS A 110 5.56 26.16 0.06
C LYS A 110 5.64 25.79 -1.42
N MET A 111 5.96 26.75 -2.25
CA MET A 111 6.33 26.57 -3.66
C MET A 111 7.81 26.89 -3.82
N PHE A 112 8.42 26.37 -4.88
CA PHE A 112 9.78 26.72 -5.23
C PHE A 112 9.81 28.15 -5.80
N ASP A 113 10.80 28.94 -5.36
CA ASP A 113 11.09 30.24 -5.95
C ASP A 113 11.89 29.99 -7.24
N MET A 114 11.27 30.24 -8.38
CA MET A 114 11.88 30.08 -9.69
C MET A 114 12.46 31.43 -10.17
N LEU A 115 13.45 31.34 -11.06
CA LEU A 115 13.96 32.53 -11.72
C LEU A 115 12.88 33.16 -12.60
N ASN A 116 12.79 34.48 -12.61
CA ASN A 116 11.98 35.21 -13.57
C ASN A 116 12.66 35.24 -14.95
N ALA A 117 11.98 35.79 -15.99
CA ALA A 117 12.49 35.74 -17.36
C ALA A 117 13.81 36.50 -17.53
N SER A 118 13.95 37.69 -16.91
CA SER A 118 15.17 38.46 -16.94
C SER A 118 16.34 37.76 -16.27
N GLN A 119 16.12 37.20 -15.07
CA GLN A 119 17.13 36.45 -14.33
C GLN A 119 17.56 35.18 -15.05
N TYR A 120 16.59 34.44 -15.60
CA TYR A 120 16.87 33.24 -16.37
C TYR A 120 17.72 33.55 -17.61
N ALA A 121 17.35 34.59 -18.37
CA ALA A 121 18.06 34.99 -19.58
C ALA A 121 19.51 35.44 -19.28
N ALA A 122 19.71 36.21 -18.20
CA ALA A 122 21.04 36.62 -17.76
C ALA A 122 21.91 35.39 -17.40
N LEU A 123 21.40 34.48 -16.58
CA LEU A 123 22.10 33.25 -16.18
C LEU A 123 22.38 32.33 -17.38
N HIS A 124 21.42 32.21 -18.30
CA HIS A 124 21.58 31.40 -19.50
C HIS A 124 22.68 31.99 -20.42
N ASN A 125 22.73 33.30 -20.59
CA ASN A 125 23.77 33.95 -21.35
C ASN A 125 25.15 33.78 -20.69
N GLU A 126 25.26 33.92 -19.37
CA GLU A 126 26.49 33.66 -18.63
C GLU A 126 27.00 32.23 -18.81
N MET A 127 26.08 31.26 -18.68
CA MET A 127 26.40 29.84 -18.89
C MET A 127 26.97 29.57 -20.31
N ARG A 128 26.33 30.11 -21.34
CA ARG A 128 26.76 29.96 -22.74
C ARG A 128 28.08 30.66 -23.00
N TRP A 129 28.28 31.87 -22.47
CA TRP A 129 29.53 32.60 -22.56
C TRP A 129 30.69 31.81 -21.96
N ASN A 130 30.50 31.28 -20.75
CA ASN A 130 31.51 30.46 -20.05
C ASN A 130 31.83 29.18 -20.80
N ALA A 131 30.86 28.62 -21.53
CA ALA A 131 31.04 27.43 -22.38
C ALA A 131 31.62 27.74 -23.77
N GLY A 132 31.87 29.00 -24.12
CA GLY A 132 32.34 29.40 -25.46
C GLY A 132 31.29 29.23 -26.56
N LEU A 133 30.00 29.16 -26.20
CA LEU A 133 28.87 28.99 -27.11
C LEU A 133 28.26 30.35 -27.49
N SER A 134 27.63 30.43 -28.67
CA SER A 134 26.90 31.64 -29.07
C SER A 134 25.72 31.90 -28.15
N LEU A 135 25.48 33.17 -27.81
CA LEU A 135 24.35 33.59 -27.01
C LEU A 135 23.02 33.29 -27.72
N ASN A 136 21.96 33.07 -26.93
CA ASN A 136 20.61 32.92 -27.49
C ASN A 136 20.09 34.29 -27.97
N PRO A 137 19.75 34.47 -29.24
CA PRO A 137 19.24 35.75 -29.76
C PRO A 137 17.99 36.26 -29.02
N LEU A 138 17.15 35.35 -28.50
CA LEU A 138 15.95 35.70 -27.72
C LEU A 138 16.29 36.35 -26.37
N PHE A 139 17.52 36.22 -25.90
CA PHE A 139 18.02 36.75 -24.61
C PHE A 139 19.06 37.86 -24.80
N ALA A 140 19.06 38.49 -26.00
CA ALA A 140 20.02 39.57 -26.29
C ALA A 140 19.94 40.74 -25.31
N ASP A 141 18.75 41.05 -24.83
CA ASP A 141 18.48 42.01 -23.76
C ASP A 141 17.66 41.37 -22.65
N PRO A 142 18.31 40.80 -21.63
CA PRO A 142 17.63 40.13 -20.53
C PRO A 142 16.68 41.02 -19.74
N GLU A 143 16.98 42.30 -19.59
CA GLU A 143 16.17 43.24 -18.79
C GLU A 143 14.82 43.50 -19.45
N SER A 144 14.76 43.51 -20.76
CA SER A 144 13.54 43.74 -21.53
C SER A 144 12.49 42.64 -21.33
N LEU A 145 12.88 41.42 -20.89
CA LEU A 145 11.98 40.31 -20.68
C LEU A 145 11.14 40.43 -19.39
N GLY A 146 11.55 41.27 -18.45
CA GLY A 146 10.82 41.51 -17.21
C GLY A 146 10.62 40.28 -16.34
N ALA A 147 9.44 40.17 -15.70
CA ALA A 147 9.11 39.05 -14.85
C ALA A 147 8.81 37.74 -15.63
N GLY A 148 8.24 37.86 -16.82
CA GLY A 148 7.81 36.70 -17.62
C GLY A 148 6.69 35.89 -16.97
N THR A 149 6.69 34.61 -17.24
CA THR A 149 5.64 33.67 -16.84
C THR A 149 6.02 32.89 -15.59
N ASP A 150 5.18 32.92 -14.57
CA ASP A 150 5.21 31.95 -13.46
C ASP A 150 4.49 30.68 -13.91
N TRP A 151 5.24 29.59 -14.02
CA TRP A 151 4.71 28.29 -14.49
C TRP A 151 4.19 27.41 -13.35
N LEU A 152 4.46 27.75 -12.09
CA LEU A 152 4.04 26.95 -10.94
C LEU A 152 2.68 27.40 -10.38
N SER A 153 2.53 28.69 -10.07
CA SER A 153 1.30 29.20 -9.42
C SER A 153 0.01 28.87 -10.17
N PRO A 154 -0.07 28.94 -11.51
CA PRO A 154 -1.28 28.60 -12.26
C PRO A 154 -1.74 27.15 -12.13
N LEU A 155 -0.86 26.24 -11.71
CA LEU A 155 -1.14 24.81 -11.56
C LEU A 155 -1.89 24.49 -10.27
N PHE A 156 -1.80 25.37 -9.28
CA PHE A 156 -2.31 25.12 -7.94
C PHE A 156 -3.53 25.96 -7.61
N ARG A 157 -4.27 25.52 -6.60
CA ARG A 157 -5.42 26.21 -6.03
C ARG A 157 -5.54 25.95 -4.54
N THR A 158 -6.28 26.79 -3.85
CA THR A 158 -6.86 26.45 -2.55
C THR A 158 -8.02 25.49 -2.79
N ALA A 159 -8.03 24.36 -2.08
CA ALA A 159 -8.92 23.27 -2.36
C ALA A 159 -9.75 22.88 -1.13
N PRO A 160 -11.08 22.77 -1.24
CA PRO A 160 -11.95 22.33 -0.16
C PRO A 160 -11.93 20.81 0.00
N MET A 161 -12.27 20.37 1.22
CA MET A 161 -12.59 18.99 1.51
C MET A 161 -13.79 18.90 2.44
N HIS A 162 -14.64 17.91 2.23
CA HIS A 162 -15.83 17.63 3.00
C HIS A 162 -15.80 16.19 3.48
N LYS A 163 -16.21 15.98 4.72
CA LYS A 163 -16.41 14.66 5.30
C LYS A 163 -17.73 14.64 6.04
N VAL A 164 -18.56 13.68 5.70
CA VAL A 164 -19.84 13.42 6.37
C VAL A 164 -19.85 11.97 6.81
N ASN A 165 -20.23 11.69 8.04
CA ASN A 165 -20.44 10.34 8.54
C ASN A 165 -21.70 10.27 9.39
N LEU A 166 -22.62 9.40 9.02
CA LEU A 166 -23.82 9.07 9.79
C LEU A 166 -23.64 7.66 10.33
N SER A 167 -23.71 7.49 11.66
CA SER A 167 -23.65 6.17 12.28
C SER A 167 -24.83 5.93 13.21
N ILE A 168 -25.31 4.69 13.21
CA ILE A 168 -26.39 4.19 14.04
C ILE A 168 -25.87 2.97 14.78
N LEU A 169 -25.79 3.07 16.10
CA LEU A 169 -25.32 2.01 16.99
C LEU A 169 -26.41 1.67 17.99
N GLY A 170 -26.59 0.39 18.29
CA GLY A 170 -27.56 -0.01 19.31
C GLY A 170 -27.67 -1.53 19.40
N GLY A 171 -28.42 -1.98 20.38
CA GLY A 171 -28.65 -3.39 20.55
C GLY A 171 -29.24 -3.76 21.89
N ASN A 172 -29.42 -5.05 22.04
CA ASN A 172 -29.90 -5.68 23.27
C ASN A 172 -29.06 -6.94 23.56
N SER A 173 -29.42 -7.69 24.57
CA SER A 173 -28.72 -8.92 24.98
C SER A 173 -28.63 -9.98 23.88
N LYS A 174 -29.46 -9.91 22.84
CA LYS A 174 -29.49 -10.91 21.76
C LYS A 174 -28.83 -10.39 20.47
N ILE A 175 -29.05 -9.14 20.10
CA ILE A 175 -28.56 -8.59 18.82
C ILE A 175 -28.02 -7.18 19.07
N ASN A 176 -26.79 -6.96 18.62
CA ASN A 176 -26.15 -5.65 18.59
C ASN A 176 -25.76 -5.32 17.15
N HIS A 177 -25.92 -4.06 16.75
CA HIS A 177 -25.59 -3.60 15.43
C HIS A 177 -24.92 -2.22 15.45
N ALA A 178 -23.92 -2.03 14.61
CA ALA A 178 -23.31 -0.75 14.31
C ALA A 178 -23.30 -0.59 12.79
N THR A 179 -23.99 0.40 12.27
CA THR A 179 -24.05 0.67 10.83
C THR A 179 -23.72 2.14 10.59
N SER A 180 -22.85 2.40 9.62
CA SER A 180 -22.47 3.75 9.24
C SER A 180 -22.46 3.93 7.73
N VAL A 181 -22.73 5.17 7.29
CA VAL A 181 -22.57 5.64 5.92
C VAL A 181 -21.70 6.88 5.96
N GLY A 182 -20.57 6.83 5.26
CA GLY A 182 -19.62 7.93 5.18
C GLY A 182 -19.42 8.41 3.75
N TYR A 183 -19.35 9.71 3.56
CA TYR A 183 -18.96 10.33 2.29
C TYR A 183 -17.79 11.27 2.51
N TYR A 184 -16.76 11.10 1.68
CA TYR A 184 -15.56 11.92 1.69
C TYR A 184 -15.35 12.49 0.29
N ALA A 185 -15.27 13.83 0.20
CA ALA A 185 -14.94 14.55 -1.02
C ALA A 185 -13.73 15.45 -0.76
N GLN A 186 -12.72 15.35 -1.60
CA GLN A 186 -11.48 16.12 -1.51
C GLN A 186 -11.12 16.64 -2.89
N ASP A 187 -11.14 17.94 -3.05
CA ASP A 187 -10.50 18.59 -4.19
C ASP A 187 -8.98 18.61 -3.99
N GLY A 188 -8.22 18.40 -5.04
CA GLY A 188 -6.77 18.48 -4.98
C GLY A 188 -6.26 19.90 -5.09
N ILE A 189 -5.13 20.16 -4.43
CA ILE A 189 -4.41 21.45 -4.56
C ILE A 189 -3.88 21.68 -5.98
N MET A 190 -3.53 20.63 -6.73
CA MET A 190 -3.31 20.72 -8.17
C MET A 190 -4.66 20.78 -8.88
N LYS A 191 -4.83 21.76 -9.79
CA LYS A 191 -6.07 21.92 -10.54
C LYS A 191 -6.48 20.63 -11.26
N ASN A 192 -7.79 20.43 -11.41
CA ASN A 192 -8.36 19.26 -12.09
C ASN A 192 -7.98 17.91 -11.47
N SER A 193 -7.65 17.88 -10.18
CA SER A 193 -7.56 16.67 -9.39
C SER A 193 -8.64 16.65 -8.30
N GLU A 194 -9.22 15.47 -8.06
CA GLU A 194 -10.32 15.28 -7.10
C GLU A 194 -10.39 13.81 -6.66
N PHE A 195 -10.96 13.59 -5.50
CA PHE A 195 -11.22 12.27 -4.93
C PHE A 195 -12.55 12.27 -4.20
N ASN A 196 -13.40 11.31 -4.51
CA ASN A 196 -14.67 11.10 -3.83
C ASN A 196 -14.76 9.64 -3.41
N ARG A 197 -15.20 9.39 -2.20
CA ARG A 197 -15.39 8.05 -1.67
C ARG A 197 -16.69 7.95 -0.86
N LEU A 198 -17.48 6.94 -1.16
CA LEU A 198 -18.63 6.51 -0.37
C LEU A 198 -18.27 5.24 0.37
N ASN A 199 -18.52 5.20 1.68
CA ASN A 199 -18.34 4.03 2.52
C ASN A 199 -19.69 3.61 3.12
N LEU A 200 -19.89 2.30 3.20
CA LEU A 200 -20.94 1.68 4.02
C LEU A 200 -20.27 0.62 4.89
N GLN A 201 -20.48 0.71 6.19
CA GLN A 201 -20.04 -0.31 7.14
C GLN A 201 -21.22 -0.83 7.94
N SER A 202 -21.27 -2.13 8.20
CA SER A 202 -22.25 -2.75 9.07
C SER A 202 -21.62 -3.89 9.85
N ASN A 203 -21.68 -3.79 11.19
CA ASN A 203 -21.22 -4.80 12.12
C ASN A 203 -22.40 -5.30 12.92
N ILE A 204 -22.69 -6.59 12.81
CA ILE A 204 -23.81 -7.25 13.50
C ILE A 204 -23.26 -8.36 14.37
N SER A 205 -23.70 -8.43 15.61
CA SER A 205 -23.35 -9.50 16.54
C SER A 205 -24.66 -10.05 17.14
N SER A 206 -24.85 -11.36 17.06
CA SER A 206 -26.04 -12.03 17.56
C SER A 206 -25.70 -13.20 18.46
N GLN A 207 -26.33 -13.26 19.62
CA GLN A 207 -26.32 -14.41 20.51
C GLN A 207 -27.45 -15.36 20.08
N ILE A 208 -27.10 -16.36 19.25
CA ILE A 208 -28.08 -17.29 18.66
C ILE A 208 -28.59 -18.29 19.70
N LEU A 209 -27.65 -18.85 20.49
CA LEU A 209 -27.90 -19.69 21.64
C LEU A 209 -27.15 -19.13 22.85
N SER A 210 -27.43 -19.60 24.04
CA SER A 210 -26.71 -19.15 25.26
C SER A 210 -25.19 -19.31 25.16
N ASN A 211 -24.72 -20.28 24.38
CA ASN A 211 -23.32 -20.60 24.18
C ASN A 211 -22.84 -20.47 22.72
N VAL A 212 -23.67 -19.89 21.81
CA VAL A 212 -23.31 -19.67 20.41
C VAL A 212 -23.50 -18.22 20.02
N LYS A 213 -22.43 -17.56 19.63
CA LYS A 213 -22.40 -16.19 19.15
C LYS A 213 -21.95 -16.14 17.69
N VAL A 214 -22.68 -15.38 16.88
CA VAL A 214 -22.36 -15.13 15.46
C VAL A 214 -22.10 -13.64 15.27
N ARG A 215 -21.04 -13.29 14.53
CA ARG A 215 -20.74 -11.92 14.11
C ARG A 215 -20.61 -11.88 12.60
N ALA A 216 -21.13 -10.82 12.01
CA ALA A 216 -20.97 -10.51 10.60
C ALA A 216 -20.52 -9.05 10.46
N ASN A 217 -19.45 -8.83 9.73
CA ASN A 217 -18.91 -7.52 9.42
C ASN A 217 -18.85 -7.35 7.91
N VAL A 218 -19.34 -6.20 7.43
CA VAL A 218 -19.29 -5.83 6.02
C VAL A 218 -18.82 -4.38 5.92
N ASN A 219 -17.82 -4.16 5.09
CA ASN A 219 -17.35 -2.84 4.72
C ASN A 219 -17.32 -2.74 3.20
N LEU A 220 -18.03 -1.76 2.65
CA LEU A 220 -18.10 -1.45 1.23
C LEU A 220 -17.51 -0.06 1.01
N SER A 221 -16.69 0.08 -0.02
CA SER A 221 -16.12 1.35 -0.43
C SER A 221 -16.22 1.50 -1.94
N ALA A 222 -16.77 2.61 -2.40
CA ALA A 222 -16.78 3.00 -3.80
C ALA A 222 -16.07 4.34 -3.95
N GLU A 223 -15.10 4.40 -4.86
CA GLU A 223 -14.33 5.61 -5.08
C GLU A 223 -14.30 6.05 -6.53
N ASN A 224 -14.17 7.35 -6.71
CA ASN A 224 -13.93 7.98 -7.99
C ASN A 224 -12.81 8.99 -7.82
N ARG A 225 -11.80 8.91 -8.67
CA ARG A 225 -10.60 9.75 -8.62
C ARG A 225 -10.31 10.33 -9.99
N ARG A 226 -10.04 11.62 -10.01
CA ARG A 226 -9.39 12.29 -11.11
C ARG A 226 -8.01 12.72 -10.65
N THR A 227 -6.98 12.25 -11.32
CA THR A 227 -5.58 12.55 -10.98
C THR A 227 -4.93 13.38 -12.06
N GLN A 228 -3.72 13.82 -11.78
CA GLN A 228 -2.83 14.46 -12.74
C GLN A 228 -1.49 13.73 -12.73
N PRO A 229 -0.73 13.71 -13.81
CA PRO A 229 0.63 13.16 -13.83
C PRO A 229 1.59 14.15 -13.15
N ILE A 230 1.49 14.25 -11.80
CA ILE A 230 2.11 15.31 -11.00
C ILE A 230 3.60 15.45 -11.28
N SER A 231 4.34 14.33 -11.31
CA SER A 231 5.78 14.37 -11.59
C SER A 231 6.07 14.99 -12.95
N THR A 232 5.31 14.63 -13.98
CA THR A 232 5.43 15.18 -15.33
C THR A 232 5.07 16.67 -15.35
N VAL A 233 3.96 17.05 -14.69
CA VAL A 233 3.51 18.45 -14.64
C VAL A 233 4.54 19.33 -13.95
N ILE A 234 5.01 18.95 -12.76
CA ILE A 234 6.01 19.70 -11.99
C ILE A 234 7.35 19.77 -12.74
N GLN A 235 7.80 18.63 -13.28
CA GLN A 235 9.05 18.61 -14.06
C GLN A 235 9.01 19.54 -15.26
N ASN A 236 7.90 19.55 -16.00
CA ASN A 236 7.73 20.45 -17.14
C ASN A 236 7.62 21.91 -16.68
N ALA A 237 6.92 22.20 -15.57
CA ALA A 237 6.83 23.56 -15.02
C ALA A 237 8.21 24.11 -14.60
N MET A 238 9.07 23.27 -14.02
CA MET A 238 10.42 23.67 -13.61
C MET A 238 11.40 23.81 -14.80
N ARG A 239 11.11 23.16 -15.94
CA ARG A 239 11.95 23.19 -17.15
C ARG A 239 11.46 24.19 -18.19
N MET A 240 10.21 24.65 -18.09
CA MET A 240 9.66 25.60 -19.04
C MET A 240 10.30 26.98 -18.87
N LEU A 241 10.66 27.61 -19.98
CA LEU A 241 11.27 28.92 -19.98
C LEU A 241 10.29 30.00 -19.49
N PRO A 242 10.66 30.83 -18.54
CA PRO A 242 9.80 31.92 -18.08
C PRO A 242 9.60 33.06 -19.12
N SER A 243 10.36 33.05 -20.21
CA SER A 243 10.18 33.97 -21.35
C SER A 243 9.04 33.54 -22.30
N ILE A 244 8.48 32.34 -22.11
CA ILE A 244 7.36 31.82 -22.91
C ILE A 244 6.06 32.08 -22.15
N SER A 245 5.03 32.63 -22.83
CA SER A 245 3.68 32.82 -22.27
C SER A 245 2.90 31.50 -22.22
N ILE A 246 1.90 31.40 -21.33
CA ILE A 246 1.02 30.21 -21.22
C ILE A 246 0.22 30.03 -22.51
N TYR A 247 -0.24 31.13 -23.08
CA TYR A 247 -1.03 31.18 -24.32
C TYR A 247 -0.32 32.02 -25.37
N ASP A 248 -0.51 31.70 -26.63
CA ASP A 248 -0.13 32.54 -27.78
C ASP A 248 -1.12 33.71 -27.97
N ASP A 249 -0.87 34.53 -28.95
CA ASP A 249 -1.72 35.69 -29.27
C ASP A 249 -3.12 35.30 -29.75
N GLU A 250 -3.29 34.06 -30.20
CA GLU A 250 -4.57 33.49 -30.65
C GLU A 250 -5.34 32.81 -29.50
N GLY A 251 -4.74 32.72 -28.32
CA GLY A 251 -5.33 32.09 -27.12
C GLY A 251 -5.13 30.57 -27.06
N ASN A 252 -4.33 29.96 -27.93
CA ASN A 252 -3.96 28.56 -27.85
C ASN A 252 -2.81 28.37 -26.82
N TYR A 253 -2.67 27.16 -26.28
CA TYR A 253 -1.55 26.84 -25.42
C TYR A 253 -0.22 26.97 -26.18
N ASN A 254 0.70 27.77 -25.63
CA ASN A 254 2.01 28.04 -26.19
C ASN A 254 3.07 27.04 -25.68
N GLY A 255 4.24 27.03 -26.33
CA GLY A 255 5.37 26.18 -25.95
C GLY A 255 6.67 26.62 -26.61
N PRO A 256 7.80 25.93 -26.33
CA PRO A 256 9.08 26.22 -26.96
C PRO A 256 9.00 26.16 -28.48
N THR A 257 9.67 27.10 -29.14
CA THR A 257 9.75 27.15 -30.62
C THR A 257 11.21 27.20 -31.07
N GLY A 258 11.50 26.82 -32.30
CA GLY A 258 12.85 26.86 -32.89
C GLY A 258 13.78 25.77 -32.33
N ASN A 259 15.03 26.11 -32.04
CA ASN A 259 16.03 25.16 -31.59
C ASN A 259 15.80 24.75 -30.12
N ALA A 260 15.57 23.46 -29.88
CA ALA A 260 15.33 22.90 -28.55
C ALA A 260 16.54 23.04 -27.59
N GLU A 261 17.77 23.09 -28.11
CA GLU A 261 18.98 23.33 -27.31
C GLU A 261 19.00 24.75 -26.70
N LEU A 262 18.45 25.73 -27.41
CA LEU A 262 18.39 27.12 -26.97
C LEU A 262 17.11 27.44 -26.17
N ASN A 263 15.99 26.86 -26.60
CA ASN A 263 14.67 27.26 -26.15
C ASN A 263 13.96 26.19 -25.30
N GLY A 264 14.67 25.08 -24.99
CA GLY A 264 14.13 23.99 -24.21
C GLY A 264 13.17 23.10 -25.01
N ASP A 265 12.69 22.05 -24.33
CA ASP A 265 11.84 21.02 -24.89
C ASP A 265 10.66 20.64 -23.96
N ALA A 266 10.36 21.46 -22.97
CA ALA A 266 9.31 21.19 -22.01
C ALA A 266 7.92 21.31 -22.65
N LEU A 267 6.98 20.53 -22.16
CA LEU A 267 5.56 20.64 -22.50
C LEU A 267 4.90 21.72 -21.64
N ASN A 268 3.88 22.38 -22.18
CA ASN A 268 3.10 23.35 -21.42
C ASN A 268 2.38 22.66 -20.25
N PRO A 269 2.78 22.90 -18.98
CA PRO A 269 2.23 22.17 -17.83
C PRO A 269 0.78 22.56 -17.53
N VAL A 270 0.37 23.79 -17.87
CA VAL A 270 -1.02 24.25 -17.71
C VAL A 270 -1.94 23.52 -18.70
N ALA A 271 -1.47 23.33 -19.94
CA ALA A 271 -2.18 22.55 -20.94
C ALA A 271 -2.31 21.08 -20.52
N ILE A 272 -1.25 20.46 -19.99
CA ILE A 272 -1.30 19.08 -19.48
C ILE A 272 -2.43 18.95 -18.45
N VAL A 273 -2.46 19.84 -17.44
CA VAL A 273 -3.45 19.79 -16.37
C VAL A 273 -4.88 19.98 -16.86
N ASN A 274 -5.09 20.80 -17.89
CA ASN A 274 -6.43 21.13 -18.37
C ASN A 274 -6.96 20.16 -19.42
N GLU A 275 -6.12 19.61 -20.28
CA GLU A 275 -6.56 18.83 -21.42
C GLU A 275 -6.44 17.31 -21.23
N GLN A 276 -5.42 16.85 -20.50
CA GLN A 276 -5.27 15.42 -20.25
C GLN A 276 -6.21 14.97 -19.13
N LYS A 277 -6.75 13.73 -19.29
CA LYS A 277 -7.74 13.19 -18.35
C LYS A 277 -7.27 11.84 -17.83
N TYR A 278 -7.07 11.75 -16.53
CA TYR A 278 -6.70 10.54 -15.83
C TYR A 278 -7.78 10.24 -14.80
N ARG A 279 -8.59 9.22 -15.03
CA ARG A 279 -9.74 8.86 -14.20
C ARG A 279 -9.60 7.44 -13.72
N MET A 280 -9.90 7.25 -12.43
CA MET A 280 -9.95 5.94 -11.80
C MET A 280 -11.28 5.79 -11.08
N LYS A 281 -11.89 4.62 -11.22
CA LYS A 281 -13.02 4.17 -10.43
C LYS A 281 -12.62 2.91 -9.68
N GLY A 282 -12.92 2.87 -8.40
CA GLY A 282 -12.61 1.73 -7.54
C GLY A 282 -13.83 1.28 -6.76
N PHE A 283 -13.90 -0.01 -6.52
CA PHE A 283 -14.82 -0.63 -5.59
C PHE A 283 -14.07 -1.63 -4.73
N ARG A 284 -14.32 -1.62 -3.43
CA ARG A 284 -13.76 -2.62 -2.53
C ARG A 284 -14.79 -3.07 -1.51
N MET A 285 -14.82 -4.36 -1.29
CA MET A 285 -15.65 -5.00 -0.27
C MET A 285 -14.74 -5.82 0.64
N LEU A 286 -14.85 -5.62 1.94
CA LEU A 286 -14.30 -6.48 2.97
C LEU A 286 -15.46 -7.03 3.79
N SER A 287 -15.59 -8.32 3.86
CA SER A 287 -16.63 -8.97 4.66
C SER A 287 -16.09 -10.17 5.40
N ASN A 288 -16.60 -10.41 6.59
CA ASN A 288 -16.38 -11.64 7.32
C ASN A 288 -17.62 -12.05 8.11
N ILE A 289 -17.72 -13.35 8.32
CA ILE A 289 -18.69 -13.95 9.23
C ILE A 289 -17.93 -14.89 10.15
N SER A 290 -18.20 -14.81 11.45
CA SER A 290 -17.61 -15.70 12.45
C SER A 290 -18.67 -16.31 13.36
N ALA A 291 -18.47 -17.56 13.72
CA ALA A 291 -19.27 -18.24 14.72
C ALA A 291 -18.35 -18.69 15.86
N GLU A 292 -18.74 -18.39 17.07
CA GLU A 292 -18.07 -18.79 18.32
C GLU A 292 -19.02 -19.68 19.11
N TRP A 293 -18.56 -20.88 19.43
CA TRP A 293 -19.30 -21.86 20.22
C TRP A 293 -18.52 -22.24 21.47
N GLU A 294 -19.05 -21.87 22.61
CA GLU A 294 -18.55 -22.33 23.91
C GLU A 294 -19.07 -23.76 24.16
N ILE A 295 -18.19 -24.75 23.92
CA ILE A 295 -18.53 -26.18 24.01
C ILE A 295 -18.74 -26.58 25.47
N ILE A 296 -17.82 -26.18 26.32
CA ILE A 296 -17.85 -26.28 27.77
C ILE A 296 -17.21 -25.01 28.36
N ASP A 297 -17.41 -24.75 29.64
CA ASP A 297 -16.84 -23.61 30.32
C ASP A 297 -15.32 -23.47 30.08
N GLY A 298 -14.94 -22.38 29.42
CA GLY A 298 -13.58 -22.06 29.03
C GLY A 298 -13.09 -22.69 27.73
N LEU A 299 -13.82 -23.61 27.07
CA LEU A 299 -13.44 -24.19 25.79
C LEU A 299 -14.31 -23.63 24.65
N VAL A 300 -13.71 -22.80 23.81
CA VAL A 300 -14.38 -22.11 22.71
C VAL A 300 -13.84 -22.57 21.37
N ALA A 301 -14.73 -23.07 20.50
CA ALA A 301 -14.46 -23.26 19.09
C ALA A 301 -14.90 -22.01 18.32
N LYS A 302 -14.05 -21.53 17.42
CA LYS A 302 -14.36 -20.40 16.55
C LYS A 302 -14.02 -20.76 15.10
N THR A 303 -14.94 -20.43 14.19
CA THR A 303 -14.70 -20.44 12.75
C THR A 303 -14.96 -19.05 12.18
N THR A 304 -14.16 -18.62 11.21
CA THR A 304 -14.30 -17.33 10.53
C THR A 304 -14.09 -17.53 9.04
N GLY A 305 -15.10 -17.19 8.25
CA GLY A 305 -14.97 -17.03 6.80
C GLY A 305 -14.85 -15.53 6.47
N GLY A 306 -13.92 -15.16 5.62
CA GLY A 306 -13.70 -13.79 5.17
C GLY A 306 -13.48 -13.68 3.68
N ALA A 307 -13.85 -12.53 3.11
CA ALA A 307 -13.60 -12.20 1.72
C ALA A 307 -13.23 -10.72 1.57
N GLU A 308 -12.19 -10.45 0.79
CA GLU A 308 -11.86 -9.10 0.30
C GLU A 308 -11.97 -9.14 -1.23
N LEU A 309 -12.85 -8.30 -1.80
CA LEU A 309 -13.03 -8.16 -3.24
C LEU A 309 -12.65 -6.74 -3.64
N GLY A 310 -11.89 -6.59 -4.70
CA GLY A 310 -11.45 -5.31 -5.23
C GLY A 310 -11.68 -5.23 -6.74
N TYR A 311 -12.17 -4.10 -7.19
CA TYR A 311 -12.24 -3.76 -8.61
C TYR A 311 -11.67 -2.36 -8.82
N GLU A 312 -10.83 -2.21 -9.82
CA GLU A 312 -10.25 -0.93 -10.24
C GLU A 312 -10.38 -0.79 -11.75
N TYR A 313 -10.78 0.38 -12.19
CA TYR A 313 -10.87 0.75 -13.59
C TYR A 313 -10.20 2.10 -13.83
N ASN A 314 -9.23 2.14 -14.73
CA ASN A 314 -8.50 3.33 -15.12
C ASN A 314 -8.82 3.69 -16.58
N ASN A 315 -9.03 4.98 -16.84
CA ASN A 315 -9.23 5.53 -18.17
C ASN A 315 -8.37 6.79 -18.31
N ASN A 316 -7.34 6.69 -19.12
CA ASN A 316 -6.40 7.76 -19.38
C ASN A 316 -6.57 8.23 -20.84
N TYR A 317 -6.71 9.53 -21.00
CA TYR A 317 -6.89 10.14 -22.31
C TYR A 317 -5.96 11.33 -22.49
N ILE A 318 -5.22 11.35 -23.59
CA ILE A 318 -4.36 12.44 -24.02
C ILE A 318 -4.87 12.91 -25.40
N PRO A 319 -5.30 14.19 -25.53
CA PRO A 319 -5.77 14.73 -26.80
C PRO A 319 -4.61 14.92 -27.79
N LYS A 320 -4.92 15.16 -29.04
CA LYS A 320 -3.97 15.76 -29.98
C LYS A 320 -3.68 17.20 -29.55
N TYR A 321 -2.45 17.62 -29.70
CA TYR A 321 -2.05 18.99 -29.36
C TYR A 321 -0.88 19.47 -30.23
N LYS A 322 -0.72 20.79 -30.28
CA LYS A 322 0.45 21.46 -30.83
C LYS A 322 0.78 22.65 -29.93
N TRP A 323 1.83 22.50 -29.12
CA TRP A 323 2.30 23.48 -28.16
C TRP A 323 3.73 23.88 -28.52
N GLY A 324 3.88 24.93 -29.33
CA GLY A 324 5.16 25.28 -29.95
C GLY A 324 5.70 24.18 -30.84
N ASN A 325 6.91 23.68 -30.56
CA ASN A 325 7.54 22.58 -31.30
C ASN A 325 7.05 21.19 -30.87
N LYS A 326 6.25 21.12 -29.79
CA LYS A 326 5.73 19.87 -29.27
C LYS A 326 4.38 19.58 -29.90
N GLU A 327 4.33 18.50 -30.66
CA GLU A 327 3.12 18.11 -31.34
C GLU A 327 2.81 16.63 -31.10
N GLN A 328 1.57 16.38 -30.75
CA GLN A 328 0.96 15.05 -30.77
C GLN A 328 -0.16 15.06 -31.78
N THR A 329 0.09 14.42 -32.92
CA THR A 329 -0.82 14.43 -34.06
C THR A 329 -2.04 13.55 -33.87
N ASN A 330 -1.96 12.56 -33.00
CA ASN A 330 -3.03 11.63 -32.71
C ASN A 330 -3.41 11.66 -31.23
N THR A 331 -4.69 11.47 -30.94
CA THR A 331 -5.14 11.20 -29.57
C THR A 331 -4.56 9.88 -29.07
N SER A 332 -4.36 9.74 -27.76
CA SER A 332 -3.99 8.46 -27.14
C SER A 332 -4.98 8.17 -26.01
N GLN A 333 -5.45 6.94 -25.97
CA GLN A 333 -6.31 6.47 -24.89
C GLN A 333 -5.86 5.11 -24.41
N SER A 334 -5.82 4.93 -23.10
CA SER A 334 -5.57 3.64 -22.46
C SER A 334 -6.63 3.35 -21.42
N LEU A 335 -7.14 2.14 -21.44
CA LEU A 335 -8.03 1.59 -20.43
C LEU A 335 -7.32 0.44 -19.73
N SER A 336 -7.51 0.33 -18.42
CA SER A 336 -7.13 -0.86 -17.67
C SER A 336 -8.16 -1.19 -16.62
N SER A 337 -8.36 -2.46 -16.38
CA SER A 337 -9.16 -2.93 -15.26
C SER A 337 -8.41 -4.03 -14.49
N ALA A 338 -8.59 -4.05 -13.19
CA ALA A 338 -8.06 -5.08 -12.31
C ALA A 338 -9.17 -5.59 -11.40
N TYR A 339 -9.22 -6.89 -11.21
CA TYR A 339 -10.09 -7.55 -10.27
C TYR A 339 -9.22 -8.36 -9.30
N GLU A 340 -9.46 -8.18 -8.01
CA GLU A 340 -8.73 -8.82 -6.94
C GLU A 340 -9.70 -9.51 -5.99
N GLU A 341 -9.37 -10.72 -5.58
CA GLU A 341 -10.11 -11.47 -4.59
C GLU A 341 -9.17 -12.15 -3.60
N LEU A 342 -9.51 -12.05 -2.33
CA LEU A 342 -8.86 -12.77 -1.24
C LEU A 342 -9.94 -13.45 -0.41
N TYR A 343 -9.80 -14.75 -0.23
CA TYR A 343 -10.65 -15.55 0.64
C TYR A 343 -9.86 -16.03 1.84
N LEU A 344 -10.51 -16.06 2.99
CA LEU A 344 -9.95 -16.51 4.26
C LEU A 344 -10.90 -17.51 4.91
N TRP A 345 -10.32 -18.56 5.49
CA TRP A 345 -11.03 -19.45 6.36
C TRP A 345 -10.16 -19.86 7.55
N ASP A 346 -10.49 -19.32 8.72
CA ASP A 346 -9.80 -19.56 9.97
C ASP A 346 -10.63 -20.40 10.92
N ASN A 347 -10.00 -21.38 11.56
CA ASN A 347 -10.60 -22.19 12.60
C ASN A 347 -9.68 -22.21 13.81
N SER A 348 -10.25 -22.12 15.00
CA SER A 348 -9.49 -22.22 16.25
C SER A 348 -10.29 -22.88 17.35
N LEU A 349 -9.57 -23.59 18.22
CA LEU A 349 -10.07 -24.13 19.47
C LEU A 349 -9.22 -23.52 20.58
N THR A 350 -9.85 -22.79 21.48
CA THR A 350 -9.20 -22.07 22.59
C THR A 350 -9.73 -22.55 23.91
N TYR A 351 -8.83 -22.89 24.82
CA TYR A 351 -9.13 -23.20 26.21
C TYR A 351 -8.59 -22.10 27.11
N ASP A 352 -9.46 -21.42 27.83
CA ASP A 352 -9.11 -20.35 28.79
C ASP A 352 -9.66 -20.68 30.16
N LYS A 353 -8.79 -20.89 31.15
CA LYS A 353 -9.18 -21.29 32.48
C LYS A 353 -8.27 -20.71 33.57
N VAL A 354 -8.88 -20.40 34.68
CA VAL A 354 -8.19 -19.96 35.90
C VAL A 354 -8.27 -21.04 36.98
N PHE A 355 -7.13 -21.49 37.49
CA PHE A 355 -7.00 -22.49 38.55
C PHE A 355 -6.26 -21.87 39.73
N GLY A 356 -6.99 -21.28 40.68
CA GLY A 356 -6.39 -20.52 41.78
C GLY A 356 -5.53 -19.37 41.27
N LYS A 357 -4.21 -19.44 41.48
CA LYS A 357 -3.26 -18.41 40.99
C LYS A 357 -2.75 -18.65 39.56
N HIS A 358 -3.12 -19.75 38.94
CA HIS A 358 -2.68 -20.15 37.61
C HIS A 358 -3.74 -19.75 36.59
N LYS A 359 -3.35 -19.04 35.54
CA LYS A 359 -4.19 -18.78 34.37
C LYS A 359 -3.55 -19.41 33.13
N LEU A 360 -4.30 -20.25 32.46
CA LEU A 360 -3.88 -20.92 31.22
C LEU A 360 -4.82 -20.51 30.09
N ASN A 361 -4.24 -20.03 28.99
CA ASN A 361 -4.91 -19.87 27.71
C ASN A 361 -4.13 -20.66 26.67
N ALA A 362 -4.72 -21.72 26.13
CA ALA A 362 -4.13 -22.56 25.10
C ALA A 362 -5.01 -22.54 23.84
N MET A 363 -4.39 -22.38 22.68
CA MET A 363 -5.10 -22.32 21.40
C MET A 363 -4.38 -23.18 20.37
N ILE A 364 -5.17 -23.92 19.59
CA ILE A 364 -4.75 -24.54 18.32
C ILE A 364 -5.63 -24.00 17.20
N GLY A 365 -5.09 -23.90 16.00
CA GLY A 365 -5.86 -23.37 14.87
C GLY A 365 -5.28 -23.70 13.52
N THR A 366 -6.12 -23.49 12.51
CA THR A 366 -5.78 -23.58 11.10
C THR A 366 -6.24 -22.32 10.38
N SER A 367 -5.51 -21.90 9.36
CA SER A 367 -5.87 -20.79 8.49
C SER A 367 -5.62 -21.16 7.04
N TYR A 368 -6.58 -20.90 6.18
CA TYR A 368 -6.45 -21.01 4.74
C TYR A 368 -6.71 -19.64 4.11
N GLN A 369 -5.84 -19.24 3.21
CA GLN A 369 -5.98 -17.99 2.44
C GLN A 369 -5.73 -18.30 0.98
N GLU A 370 -6.55 -17.74 0.11
CA GLU A 370 -6.38 -17.79 -1.33
C GLU A 370 -6.55 -16.38 -1.90
N TYR A 371 -5.62 -15.99 -2.76
CA TYR A 371 -5.64 -14.71 -3.44
C TYR A 371 -5.55 -14.91 -4.93
N LYS A 372 -6.36 -14.18 -5.66
CA LYS A 372 -6.33 -14.11 -7.13
C LYS A 372 -6.40 -12.66 -7.58
N LYS A 373 -5.63 -12.34 -8.60
CA LYS A 373 -5.71 -11.06 -9.31
C LYS A 373 -5.75 -11.33 -10.80
N GLU A 374 -6.68 -10.66 -11.46
CA GLU A 374 -6.79 -10.60 -12.91
C GLU A 374 -6.74 -9.14 -13.34
N TRP A 375 -6.03 -8.86 -14.40
CA TRP A 375 -6.02 -7.54 -14.98
C TRP A 375 -6.02 -7.61 -16.51
N MET A 376 -6.57 -6.58 -17.12
CA MET A 376 -6.55 -6.38 -18.57
C MET A 376 -6.28 -4.93 -18.88
N SER A 377 -5.66 -4.69 -20.03
CA SER A 377 -5.44 -3.35 -20.59
C SER A 377 -5.68 -3.34 -22.08
N ALA A 378 -6.10 -2.19 -22.57
CA ALA A 378 -6.18 -1.93 -23.99
C ALA A 378 -5.85 -0.46 -24.24
N ALA A 379 -5.13 -0.18 -25.33
CA ALA A 379 -4.81 1.19 -25.71
C ALA A 379 -4.98 1.38 -27.22
N GLY A 380 -5.29 2.61 -27.61
CA GLY A 380 -5.45 2.96 -29.00
C GLY A 380 -5.12 4.43 -29.27
N THR A 381 -4.81 4.73 -30.52
CA THR A 381 -4.49 6.07 -30.98
C THR A 381 -5.35 6.47 -32.18
N GLY A 382 -5.44 7.79 -32.39
CA GLY A 382 -6.32 8.37 -33.38
C GLY A 382 -7.79 8.31 -33.00
N ARG A 383 -8.62 9.10 -33.64
CA ARG A 383 -10.08 9.08 -33.47
C ARG A 383 -10.77 9.27 -34.78
N ALA A 384 -11.78 8.46 -35.03
CA ALA A 384 -12.68 8.64 -36.17
C ALA A 384 -13.61 9.85 -35.94
N SER A 385 -13.94 10.18 -34.71
CA SER A 385 -14.79 11.31 -34.32
C SER A 385 -14.38 11.91 -33.00
N GLU A 386 -14.44 13.22 -32.82
CA GLU A 386 -14.22 13.93 -31.54
C GLU A 386 -15.46 13.89 -30.62
N MET A 387 -16.60 13.38 -31.12
CA MET A 387 -17.87 13.36 -30.37
C MET A 387 -17.90 12.32 -29.23
N THR A 388 -17.08 11.28 -29.28
CA THR A 388 -17.05 10.22 -28.29
C THR A 388 -15.63 9.98 -27.75
N THR A 389 -15.54 9.64 -26.46
CA THR A 389 -14.29 9.31 -25.79
C THR A 389 -14.12 7.81 -25.57
N GLU A 390 -14.92 6.97 -26.23
CA GLU A 390 -14.82 5.53 -26.11
C GLU A 390 -13.62 4.98 -26.89
N LEU A 391 -12.98 3.93 -26.37
CA LEU A 391 -11.80 3.33 -26.99
C LEU A 391 -12.11 2.73 -28.38
N ASP A 392 -13.33 2.25 -28.58
CA ASP A 392 -13.82 1.74 -29.88
C ASP A 392 -13.74 2.77 -31.02
N ASN A 393 -13.67 4.06 -30.65
CA ASN A 393 -13.47 5.16 -31.61
C ASN A 393 -11.99 5.33 -32.07
N ALA A 394 -11.05 4.56 -31.48
CA ALA A 394 -9.65 4.60 -31.89
C ALA A 394 -9.46 4.02 -33.29
N THR A 395 -8.71 4.73 -34.16
CA THR A 395 -8.45 4.27 -35.53
C THR A 395 -7.35 3.22 -35.59
N LYS A 396 -6.52 3.10 -34.55
CA LYS A 396 -5.43 2.12 -34.44
C LYS A 396 -5.30 1.63 -33.00
N ALA A 397 -5.43 0.31 -32.80
CA ALA A 397 -5.04 -0.34 -31.56
C ALA A 397 -3.51 -0.29 -31.42
N THR A 398 -3.02 0.03 -30.21
CA THR A 398 -1.58 0.16 -29.92
C THR A 398 -1.10 -0.85 -28.91
N ASP A 399 -1.99 -1.28 -28.01
CA ASP A 399 -1.66 -2.27 -26.98
C ASP A 399 -2.90 -3.05 -26.57
N VAL A 400 -2.73 -4.35 -26.33
CA VAL A 400 -3.71 -5.22 -25.68
C VAL A 400 -2.95 -6.14 -24.76
N GLY A 401 -3.25 -6.09 -23.48
CA GLY A 401 -2.59 -6.89 -22.46
C GLY A 401 -3.57 -7.48 -21.45
N GLY A 402 -3.14 -8.54 -20.81
CA GLY A 402 -3.88 -9.14 -19.70
C GLY A 402 -3.10 -10.27 -19.07
N ASN A 403 -3.28 -10.46 -17.77
CA ASN A 403 -2.63 -11.51 -17.03
C ASN A 403 -3.46 -11.87 -15.79
N SER A 404 -3.21 -13.05 -15.27
CA SER A 404 -3.75 -13.46 -13.96
C SER A 404 -2.67 -14.15 -13.15
N TYR A 405 -2.72 -13.98 -11.84
CA TYR A 405 -1.91 -14.76 -10.93
C TYR A 405 -2.67 -15.06 -9.63
N SER A 406 -2.31 -16.16 -9.02
CA SER A 406 -2.90 -16.58 -7.76
C SER A 406 -1.85 -17.15 -6.82
N TRP A 407 -2.14 -17.15 -5.54
CA TRP A 407 -1.39 -17.86 -4.52
C TRP A 407 -2.31 -18.34 -3.40
N ALA A 408 -1.90 -19.40 -2.74
CA ALA A 408 -2.58 -19.94 -1.57
C ALA A 408 -1.60 -20.13 -0.42
N LEU A 409 -2.11 -19.98 0.80
CA LEU A 409 -1.37 -20.14 2.04
C LEU A 409 -2.20 -20.98 3.01
N MET A 410 -1.67 -22.13 3.43
CA MET A 410 -2.25 -22.98 4.47
C MET A 410 -1.37 -22.93 5.71
N SER A 411 -1.98 -22.74 6.87
CA SER A 411 -1.25 -22.56 8.11
C SER A 411 -1.83 -23.39 9.24
N TYR A 412 -0.93 -23.90 10.07
CA TYR A 412 -1.24 -24.60 11.32
C TYR A 412 -0.58 -23.86 12.46
N MET A 413 -1.28 -23.61 13.55
CA MET A 413 -0.75 -22.82 14.65
C MET A 413 -1.16 -23.38 16.02
N GLY A 414 -0.27 -23.20 16.98
CA GLY A 414 -0.54 -23.47 18.39
C GLY A 414 0.07 -22.37 19.26
N ARG A 415 -0.64 -21.94 20.29
CA ARG A 415 -0.18 -20.97 21.27
C ARG A 415 -0.58 -21.39 22.67
N VAL A 416 0.34 -21.23 23.60
CA VAL A 416 0.09 -21.35 25.03
C VAL A 416 0.50 -20.06 25.70
N HIS A 417 -0.41 -19.46 26.43
CA HIS A 417 -0.14 -18.35 27.32
C HIS A 417 -0.45 -18.79 28.75
N TYR A 418 0.55 -18.70 29.63
CA TYR A 418 0.43 -19.06 31.01
C TYR A 418 0.83 -17.89 31.88
N SER A 419 0.07 -17.64 32.94
CA SER A 419 0.47 -16.70 33.98
C SER A 419 0.25 -17.26 35.39
N TYR A 420 1.15 -16.88 36.28
CA TYR A 420 1.09 -17.23 37.71
C TYR A 420 1.01 -15.97 38.54
N ASP A 421 -0.06 -15.88 39.34
CA ASP A 421 -0.31 -14.84 40.36
C ASP A 421 -0.19 -13.39 39.79
N ASN A 422 -0.45 -13.19 38.48
CA ASN A 422 -0.21 -11.94 37.77
C ASN A 422 1.22 -11.38 37.90
N ARG A 423 2.21 -12.25 38.27
CA ARG A 423 3.62 -11.90 38.41
C ARG A 423 4.46 -12.40 37.26
N TYR A 424 4.31 -13.68 36.93
CA TYR A 424 5.10 -14.35 35.88
C TYR A 424 4.21 -14.70 34.71
N PHE A 425 4.67 -14.34 33.52
CA PHE A 425 3.95 -14.58 32.28
C PHE A 425 4.85 -15.32 31.30
N LEU A 426 4.30 -16.31 30.64
CA LEU A 426 4.96 -17.11 29.63
C LEU A 426 4.05 -17.24 28.41
N THR A 427 4.58 -16.98 27.21
CA THR A 427 3.87 -17.27 25.96
C THR A 427 4.80 -18.06 25.05
N ALA A 428 4.31 -19.16 24.52
CA ALA A 428 4.97 -19.93 23.46
C ALA A 428 4.00 -20.06 22.29
N THR A 429 4.48 -19.78 21.08
CA THR A 429 3.71 -19.92 19.84
C THR A 429 4.54 -20.72 18.84
N PHE A 430 3.88 -21.63 18.15
CA PHE A 430 4.44 -22.35 17.02
C PHE A 430 3.50 -22.21 15.83
N ARG A 431 4.06 -21.89 14.67
CA ARG A 431 3.30 -21.81 13.42
C ARG A 431 4.07 -22.49 12.29
N ALA A 432 3.33 -23.22 11.46
CA ALA A 432 3.81 -23.79 10.22
C ALA A 432 2.98 -23.23 9.06
N ASP A 433 3.61 -22.55 8.12
CA ASP A 433 2.99 -21.93 6.94
C ASP A 433 3.42 -22.65 5.67
N GLY A 434 2.47 -23.17 4.90
CA GLY A 434 2.71 -23.76 3.59
C GLY A 434 2.20 -22.85 2.47
N SER A 435 3.12 -22.29 1.67
CA SER A 435 2.79 -21.35 0.59
C SER A 435 2.99 -21.96 -0.79
N SER A 436 2.02 -21.74 -1.68
CA SER A 436 2.10 -22.13 -3.10
C SER A 436 3.14 -21.33 -3.90
N LYS A 437 3.73 -20.28 -3.33
CA LYS A 437 4.80 -19.49 -3.96
C LYS A 437 6.15 -20.19 -3.99
N PHE A 438 6.31 -21.25 -3.19
CA PHE A 438 7.56 -22.03 -3.10
C PHE A 438 7.37 -23.43 -3.72
N GLY A 439 8.46 -24.00 -4.21
CA GLY A 439 8.51 -25.37 -4.69
C GLY A 439 8.19 -26.39 -3.60
N ALA A 440 7.97 -27.64 -3.99
CA ALA A 440 7.50 -28.71 -3.10
C ALA A 440 8.38 -28.88 -1.85
N ASP A 441 9.71 -28.84 -2.02
CA ASP A 441 10.69 -29.13 -0.95
C ASP A 441 10.79 -27.98 0.09
N ASN A 442 10.46 -26.75 -0.31
CA ASN A 442 10.56 -25.55 0.55
C ASN A 442 9.22 -24.90 0.83
N ARG A 443 8.12 -25.60 0.56
CA ARG A 443 6.76 -25.07 0.68
C ARG A 443 6.41 -24.65 2.10
N PHE A 444 6.85 -25.42 3.11
CA PHE A 444 6.56 -25.16 4.51
C PHE A 444 7.72 -24.40 5.18
N GLY A 445 7.35 -23.29 5.88
CA GLY A 445 8.20 -22.58 6.82
C GLY A 445 7.70 -22.79 8.24
N TYR A 446 8.63 -22.85 9.21
CA TYR A 446 8.34 -23.10 10.63
C TYR A 446 8.79 -21.93 11.47
N PHE A 447 7.88 -21.37 12.26
CA PHE A 447 8.06 -20.08 12.93
C PHE A 447 7.75 -20.20 14.44
N PRO A 448 8.71 -20.66 15.26
CA PRO A 448 8.58 -20.66 16.70
C PRO A 448 8.75 -19.25 17.27
N SER A 449 8.04 -18.94 18.35
CA SER A 449 8.26 -17.74 19.15
C SER A 449 8.02 -17.99 20.62
N PHE A 450 8.72 -17.22 21.45
CA PHE A 450 8.70 -17.33 22.89
C PHE A 450 8.77 -15.95 23.52
N SER A 451 7.97 -15.69 24.56
CA SER A 451 8.13 -14.50 25.37
C SER A 451 7.83 -14.77 26.84
N THR A 452 8.55 -14.06 27.70
CA THR A 452 8.32 -14.06 29.14
C THR A 452 8.25 -12.63 29.67
N ALA A 453 7.47 -12.45 30.72
CA ALA A 453 7.44 -11.18 31.42
C ALA A 453 7.35 -11.43 32.94
N TRP A 454 8.02 -10.55 33.70
CA TRP A 454 7.97 -10.51 35.12
C TRP A 454 7.43 -9.17 35.60
N ASN A 455 6.29 -9.21 36.28
CA ASN A 455 5.70 -8.03 36.89
C ASN A 455 6.29 -7.88 38.31
N VAL A 456 7.40 -7.17 38.38
CA VAL A 456 8.18 -6.98 39.62
C VAL A 456 7.37 -6.21 40.65
N SER A 457 6.54 -5.24 40.24
CA SER A 457 5.72 -4.44 41.14
C SER A 457 4.71 -5.27 41.96
N ASN A 458 4.35 -6.49 41.51
CA ASN A 458 3.46 -7.38 42.23
C ASN A 458 4.18 -8.27 43.24
N GLU A 459 5.49 -8.15 43.39
CA GLU A 459 6.26 -8.91 44.39
C GLU A 459 6.13 -8.30 45.79
N SER A 460 6.23 -9.15 46.82
CA SER A 460 6.07 -8.73 48.20
C SER A 460 7.10 -7.68 48.65
N PHE A 461 8.34 -7.75 48.12
CA PHE A 461 9.40 -6.78 48.41
C PHE A 461 9.18 -5.40 47.79
N MET A 462 8.22 -5.24 46.85
CA MET A 462 7.87 -3.96 46.25
C MET A 462 6.76 -3.22 47.00
N GLN A 463 6.11 -3.85 47.99
CA GLN A 463 5.02 -3.24 48.75
C GLN A 463 5.48 -2.00 49.53
N ASP A 464 6.76 -1.95 49.92
CA ASP A 464 7.38 -0.83 50.63
C ASP A 464 7.88 0.30 49.72
N VAL A 465 7.60 0.20 48.40
CA VAL A 465 8.02 1.18 47.38
C VAL A 465 6.82 1.76 46.64
N PRO A 466 5.91 2.49 47.33
CA PRO A 466 4.61 2.89 46.77
C PRO A 466 4.71 3.94 45.65
N TRP A 467 5.86 4.58 45.45
CA TRP A 467 6.09 5.54 44.39
C TRP A 467 6.33 4.89 43.03
N ILE A 468 6.64 3.57 42.98
CA ILE A 468 6.66 2.77 41.74
C ILE A 468 5.33 2.02 41.66
N SER A 469 4.45 2.47 40.78
CA SER A 469 3.13 1.87 40.55
C SER A 469 3.20 0.66 39.59
N MET A 470 4.15 0.67 38.65
CA MET A 470 4.38 -0.41 37.72
C MET A 470 5.88 -0.62 37.49
N LEU A 471 6.32 -1.85 37.52
CA LEU A 471 7.66 -2.26 37.11
C LEU A 471 7.56 -3.65 36.48
N LYS A 472 7.71 -3.73 35.15
CA LYS A 472 7.58 -4.97 34.38
C LYS A 472 8.73 -5.16 33.44
N LEU A 473 9.41 -6.28 33.54
CA LEU A 473 10.45 -6.72 32.61
C LEU A 473 9.85 -7.65 31.58
N ARG A 474 10.26 -7.50 30.30
CA ARG A 474 9.79 -8.31 29.17
C ARG A 474 10.98 -8.82 28.37
N LEU A 475 10.96 -10.11 28.02
CA LEU A 475 11.91 -10.73 27.11
C LEU A 475 11.11 -11.44 26.02
N GLY A 476 11.58 -11.34 24.79
CA GLY A 476 10.94 -11.97 23.64
C GLY A 476 11.94 -12.45 22.60
N TYR A 477 11.65 -13.60 22.03
CA TYR A 477 12.31 -14.16 20.86
C TYR A 477 11.26 -14.64 19.88
N GLY A 478 11.47 -14.43 18.60
CA GLY A 478 10.59 -14.98 17.59
C GLY A 478 11.25 -15.04 16.22
N LEU A 479 10.86 -16.08 15.50
CA LEU A 479 11.17 -16.27 14.10
C LEU A 479 9.89 -16.03 13.28
N THR A 480 9.98 -15.19 12.25
CA THR A 480 8.90 -14.96 11.28
C THR A 480 9.43 -15.17 9.88
N GLY A 481 8.58 -15.62 8.96
CA GLY A 481 8.93 -15.78 7.55
C GLY A 481 8.52 -14.59 6.71
N ASN A 482 9.03 -14.53 5.49
CA ASN A 482 8.54 -13.61 4.47
C ASN A 482 8.39 -14.39 3.15
N GLN A 483 7.17 -14.34 2.57
CA GLN A 483 6.83 -14.94 1.29
C GLN A 483 6.65 -13.92 0.16
N ASN A 484 7.19 -12.72 0.32
CA ASN A 484 6.95 -11.62 -0.62
C ASN A 484 7.83 -11.76 -1.87
N ILE A 485 7.53 -12.81 -2.63
CA ILE A 485 8.05 -13.11 -3.96
C ILE A 485 6.90 -13.23 -4.95
N ASP A 486 7.25 -13.18 -6.23
CA ASP A 486 6.28 -13.42 -7.31
C ASP A 486 5.68 -14.84 -7.19
N ALA A 487 4.42 -14.98 -7.56
CA ALA A 487 3.84 -16.30 -7.73
C ALA A 487 4.61 -17.07 -8.83
N TYR A 488 4.76 -18.38 -8.61
CA TYR A 488 5.47 -19.27 -9.54
C TYR A 488 6.97 -18.92 -9.74
N ALA A 489 7.62 -18.25 -8.79
CA ALA A 489 9.05 -17.91 -8.86
C ALA A 489 9.97 -19.15 -8.93
N PHE A 490 9.48 -20.30 -8.51
CA PHE A 490 10.18 -21.59 -8.57
C PHE A 490 10.09 -22.30 -9.94
N ALA A 491 9.20 -21.81 -10.84
CA ALA A 491 8.94 -22.41 -12.16
C ALA A 491 9.47 -21.50 -13.29
N ASP A 492 9.91 -22.11 -14.40
CA ASP A 492 10.31 -21.39 -15.59
C ASP A 492 9.09 -20.68 -16.21
N LYS A 493 9.32 -19.44 -16.66
CA LYS A 493 8.35 -18.68 -17.43
C LYS A 493 8.80 -18.64 -18.89
N LEU A 494 7.87 -18.99 -19.78
CA LEU A 494 8.11 -18.99 -21.21
C LEU A 494 7.50 -17.75 -21.84
N GLU A 495 8.23 -17.12 -22.76
CA GLU A 495 7.72 -16.08 -23.66
C GLU A 495 7.28 -16.76 -24.96
N VAL A 496 6.05 -16.46 -25.41
CA VAL A 496 5.45 -17.06 -26.61
C VAL A 496 5.40 -16.11 -27.79
N ASN A 497 5.81 -14.85 -27.60
CA ASN A 497 5.78 -13.81 -28.63
C ASN A 497 7.18 -13.49 -29.19
N GLY A 498 8.18 -14.33 -28.91
CA GLY A 498 9.50 -14.19 -29.48
C GLY A 498 9.47 -14.35 -30.99
N VAL A 499 10.27 -13.55 -31.68
CA VAL A 499 10.40 -13.63 -33.12
C VAL A 499 11.85 -13.92 -33.48
N TYR A 500 12.06 -14.92 -34.31
CA TYR A 500 13.38 -15.23 -34.86
C TYR A 500 13.34 -15.14 -36.38
N ASN A 501 14.34 -14.48 -36.95
CA ASN A 501 14.48 -14.36 -38.40
C ASN A 501 15.46 -15.42 -38.89
N PHE A 502 14.97 -16.43 -39.59
CA PHE A 502 15.82 -17.39 -40.28
C PHE A 502 16.33 -16.80 -41.60
N GLY A 503 17.65 -16.68 -41.69
CA GLY A 503 18.33 -16.35 -42.93
C GLY A 503 18.36 -14.87 -43.28
N SER A 504 19.51 -14.26 -43.16
CA SER A 504 19.85 -12.98 -43.79
C SER A 504 20.95 -13.18 -44.84
N GLN A 505 20.69 -14.05 -45.78
CA GLN A 505 21.53 -14.00 -46.99
C GLN A 505 20.96 -12.98 -47.94
N ARG A 506 21.80 -12.11 -48.50
CA ARG A 506 21.43 -11.08 -49.45
C ARG A 506 20.50 -11.66 -50.53
N GLY A 507 19.24 -11.24 -50.55
CA GLY A 507 18.30 -11.57 -51.62
C GLY A 507 17.19 -12.58 -51.27
N PHE A 508 17.10 -13.08 -50.03
CA PHE A 508 15.98 -13.91 -49.58
C PHE A 508 15.13 -13.15 -48.55
N GLU A 509 13.82 -13.23 -48.68
CA GLU A 509 12.89 -12.77 -47.66
C GLU A 509 13.19 -13.50 -46.32
N SER A 510 13.41 -12.75 -45.23
CA SER A 510 13.61 -13.34 -43.92
C SER A 510 12.28 -13.94 -43.47
N GLU A 511 12.24 -15.26 -43.30
CA GLU A 511 11.11 -15.94 -42.70
C GLU A 511 11.10 -15.64 -41.21
N GLN A 512 10.07 -14.96 -40.74
CA GLN A 512 9.85 -14.64 -39.36
C GLN A 512 9.08 -15.80 -38.71
N VAL A 513 9.71 -16.47 -37.73
CA VAL A 513 9.14 -17.60 -37.01
C VAL A 513 8.88 -17.21 -35.57
N SER A 514 7.68 -17.50 -35.08
CA SER A 514 7.36 -17.33 -33.66
C SER A 514 8.20 -18.30 -32.82
N LEU A 515 8.80 -17.78 -31.77
CA LEU A 515 9.60 -18.56 -30.83
C LEU A 515 8.92 -18.64 -29.48
N ILE A 516 9.06 -19.80 -28.85
CA ILE A 516 8.85 -20.00 -27.42
C ILE A 516 10.21 -20.19 -26.78
N TYR A 517 10.56 -19.31 -25.85
CA TYR A 517 11.86 -19.38 -25.16
C TYR A 517 11.72 -19.09 -23.66
N PRO A 518 12.65 -19.53 -22.80
CA PRO A 518 12.66 -19.19 -21.39
C PRO A 518 12.86 -17.69 -21.22
N TYR A 519 11.81 -16.98 -20.83
CA TYR A 519 11.83 -15.54 -20.58
C TYR A 519 12.52 -15.23 -19.24
N LYS A 520 12.29 -16.10 -18.23
CA LYS A 520 12.84 -15.96 -16.89
C LYS A 520 13.27 -17.32 -16.36
N LEU A 521 14.52 -17.40 -15.89
CA LEU A 521 15.01 -18.62 -15.25
C LEU A 521 14.34 -18.83 -13.90
N SER A 522 13.98 -20.07 -13.62
CA SER A 522 13.44 -20.49 -12.33
C SER A 522 14.51 -20.67 -11.27
N ASN A 523 14.07 -20.72 -10.02
CA ASN A 523 14.84 -21.25 -8.91
C ASN A 523 14.00 -22.25 -8.11
N PRO A 524 14.03 -23.54 -8.45
CA PRO A 524 13.27 -24.56 -7.73
C PRO A 524 13.60 -24.66 -6.24
N SER A 525 14.85 -24.28 -5.86
CA SER A 525 15.34 -24.33 -4.47
C SER A 525 15.06 -23.05 -3.67
N ILE A 526 14.31 -22.11 -4.23
CA ILE A 526 13.93 -20.89 -3.50
C ILE A 526 13.18 -21.24 -2.22
N LYS A 527 13.56 -20.59 -1.11
CA LYS A 527 13.00 -20.83 0.21
C LYS A 527 12.57 -19.53 0.90
N TRP A 528 11.94 -19.65 2.04
CA TRP A 528 11.51 -18.57 2.88
C TRP A 528 12.66 -17.65 3.29
N GLU A 529 12.49 -16.34 3.16
CA GLU A 529 13.28 -15.35 3.88
C GLU A 529 12.83 -15.39 5.34
N SER A 530 13.75 -15.41 6.29
CA SER A 530 13.43 -15.49 7.71
C SER A 530 13.93 -14.27 8.47
N VAL A 531 13.11 -13.81 9.39
CA VAL A 531 13.41 -12.67 10.27
C VAL A 531 13.41 -13.15 11.70
N GLU A 532 14.58 -13.11 12.31
CA GLU A 532 14.82 -13.45 13.71
C GLU A 532 14.88 -12.17 14.53
N GLN A 533 14.10 -12.11 15.60
CA GLN A 533 14.01 -10.91 16.42
C GLN A 533 14.13 -11.24 17.91
N TYR A 534 14.97 -10.48 18.60
CA TYR A 534 15.16 -10.47 20.04
C TYR A 534 14.66 -9.14 20.60
N ASN A 535 13.90 -9.18 21.70
CA ASN A 535 13.37 -8.00 22.36
C ASN A 535 13.64 -8.06 23.85
N VAL A 536 14.03 -6.92 24.42
CA VAL A 536 14.10 -6.68 25.86
C VAL A 536 13.32 -5.40 26.14
N GLY A 537 12.31 -5.46 26.99
CA GLY A 537 11.45 -4.34 27.32
C GLY A 537 11.35 -4.10 28.82
N LEU A 538 11.19 -2.83 29.17
CA LEU A 538 10.98 -2.36 30.53
C LEU A 538 9.81 -1.38 30.54
N ASP A 539 8.76 -1.71 31.32
CA ASP A 539 7.63 -0.82 31.55
C ASP A 539 7.71 -0.31 32.99
N ILE A 540 7.71 1.00 33.16
CA ILE A 540 7.83 1.68 34.44
C ILE A 540 6.69 2.69 34.60
N GLY A 541 6.00 2.62 35.76
CA GLY A 541 5.00 3.60 36.17
C GLY A 541 5.39 4.20 37.53
N PHE A 542 5.22 5.50 37.66
CA PHE A 542 5.50 6.25 38.87
C PHE A 542 4.28 7.02 39.32
N LEU A 543 4.15 7.22 40.66
CA LEU A 543 3.16 8.10 41.28
C LEU A 543 1.72 7.76 40.87
N ASN A 544 1.32 6.48 41.00
CA ASN A 544 0.02 5.96 40.56
C ASN A 544 -0.22 6.19 39.07
N ASP A 545 0.76 5.83 38.24
CA ASP A 545 0.76 5.91 36.78
C ASP A 545 0.59 7.33 36.19
N ARG A 546 0.91 8.37 37.00
CA ARG A 546 0.98 9.76 36.49
C ARG A 546 2.13 9.96 35.50
N ILE A 547 3.19 9.15 35.65
CA ILE A 547 4.32 9.10 34.70
C ILE A 547 4.49 7.62 34.32
N VAL A 548 4.35 7.32 33.04
CA VAL A 548 4.56 5.98 32.49
C VAL A 548 5.63 6.05 31.40
N ALA A 549 6.61 5.17 31.48
CA ALA A 549 7.66 5.02 30.48
C ALA A 549 7.75 3.56 30.00
N ASN A 550 7.84 3.37 28.70
CA ASN A 550 8.11 2.08 28.08
C ASN A 550 9.40 2.18 27.28
N VAL A 551 10.38 1.34 27.59
CA VAL A 551 11.69 1.30 26.93
C VAL A 551 11.87 -0.07 26.31
N ASP A 552 12.09 -0.12 25.00
CA ASP A 552 12.31 -1.36 24.26
C ASP A 552 13.65 -1.34 23.54
N PHE A 553 14.44 -2.39 23.75
CA PHE A 553 15.63 -2.71 22.94
C PHE A 553 15.31 -3.92 22.08
N TYR A 554 15.61 -3.82 20.80
CA TYR A 554 15.41 -4.94 19.88
C TYR A 554 16.59 -5.13 18.94
N LEU A 555 16.82 -6.38 18.58
CA LEU A 555 17.77 -6.80 17.56
C LEU A 555 17.00 -7.62 16.51
N LYS A 556 17.13 -7.25 15.27
CA LYS A 556 16.44 -7.90 14.15
C LYS A 556 17.46 -8.36 13.12
N ASN A 557 17.51 -9.66 12.83
CA ASN A 557 18.35 -10.26 11.81
C ASN A 557 17.46 -10.83 10.70
N THR A 558 17.66 -10.39 9.47
CA THR A 558 17.03 -11.00 8.29
C THR A 558 18.05 -11.95 7.67
N ASN A 559 17.69 -13.21 7.55
CA ASN A 559 18.52 -14.25 6.95
C ASN A 559 17.87 -14.76 5.67
N ASP A 560 18.66 -15.35 4.78
CA ASP A 560 18.20 -15.90 3.50
C ASP A 560 17.40 -14.87 2.69
N MET A 561 17.86 -13.62 2.66
CA MET A 561 17.16 -12.52 1.99
C MET A 561 16.89 -12.85 0.53
N LEU A 562 15.66 -12.57 0.12
CA LEU A 562 15.24 -12.71 -1.27
C LEU A 562 15.75 -11.53 -2.09
N THR A 563 16.52 -11.83 -3.13
CA THR A 563 17.04 -10.85 -4.08
C THR A 563 17.04 -11.44 -5.48
N LYS A 564 17.30 -10.62 -6.49
CA LYS A 564 17.38 -11.04 -7.89
C LYS A 564 18.85 -11.15 -8.29
N LYS A 565 19.25 -12.30 -8.85
CA LYS A 565 20.63 -12.56 -9.27
C LYS A 565 20.82 -12.21 -10.73
N PRO A 566 21.82 -11.36 -11.10
CA PRO A 566 22.15 -11.10 -12.49
C PRO A 566 22.46 -12.39 -13.25
N VAL A 567 22.00 -12.47 -14.47
CA VAL A 567 22.28 -13.61 -15.37
C VAL A 567 23.17 -13.15 -16.53
N PRO A 568 24.07 -14.01 -17.04
CA PRO A 568 24.88 -13.67 -18.21
C PRO A 568 23.99 -13.49 -19.46
N GLN A 569 24.45 -12.66 -20.38
CA GLN A 569 23.74 -12.45 -21.67
C GLN A 569 23.60 -13.74 -22.48
N THR A 570 24.50 -14.68 -22.30
CA THR A 570 24.48 -16.00 -22.95
C THR A 570 23.42 -16.95 -22.43
N SER A 571 22.67 -16.56 -21.37
CA SER A 571 21.56 -17.37 -20.83
C SER A 571 20.34 -17.41 -21.77
N GLY A 572 20.25 -16.49 -22.75
CA GLY A 572 19.10 -16.40 -23.65
C GLY A 572 17.82 -15.88 -23.00
N THR A 573 17.90 -15.35 -21.79
CA THR A 573 16.76 -14.80 -21.03
C THR A 573 16.80 -13.28 -21.03
N SER A 574 15.72 -12.65 -20.53
CA SER A 574 15.67 -11.21 -20.36
C SER A 574 16.83 -10.69 -19.49
N LEU A 575 17.44 -9.58 -19.90
CA LEU A 575 18.51 -8.91 -19.18
C LEU A 575 17.99 -7.86 -18.19
N GLU A 576 16.70 -7.62 -18.17
CA GLU A 576 16.10 -6.67 -17.25
C GLU A 576 16.16 -7.22 -15.81
N GLN A 577 16.57 -6.37 -14.87
CA GLN A 577 16.65 -6.75 -13.45
C GLN A 577 15.31 -7.29 -12.92
N ALA A 578 14.19 -6.84 -13.48
CA ALA A 578 12.87 -7.32 -13.12
C ALA A 578 12.70 -8.84 -13.36
N ASP A 579 13.41 -9.38 -14.34
CA ASP A 579 13.28 -10.76 -14.81
C ASP A 579 14.35 -11.70 -14.30
N TRP A 580 15.36 -11.19 -13.60
CA TRP A 580 16.39 -12.03 -13.01
C TRP A 580 15.80 -13.04 -12.01
N PRO A 581 16.33 -14.28 -11.94
CA PRO A 581 15.83 -15.29 -11.03
C PRO A 581 15.98 -14.86 -9.57
N PRO A 582 14.96 -15.07 -8.74
CA PRO A 582 15.06 -14.81 -7.32
C PRO A 582 15.94 -15.87 -6.65
N VAL A 583 16.75 -15.43 -5.70
CA VAL A 583 17.65 -16.27 -4.92
C VAL A 583 17.67 -15.84 -3.46
N ASN A 584 17.98 -16.76 -2.57
CA ASN A 584 18.18 -16.47 -1.15
C ASN A 584 19.65 -16.16 -0.90
N ILE A 585 20.02 -14.89 -0.92
CA ILE A 585 21.39 -14.43 -0.71
C ILE A 585 21.36 -13.21 0.22
N GLY A 586 22.19 -13.25 1.24
CA GLY A 586 22.41 -12.09 2.09
C GLY A 586 21.82 -12.21 3.49
N LYS A 587 22.31 -11.31 4.32
CA LYS A 587 21.91 -11.14 5.71
C LYS A 587 21.97 -9.65 6.05
N VAL A 588 20.97 -9.16 6.76
CA VAL A 588 20.90 -7.78 7.29
C VAL A 588 20.62 -7.85 8.78
N ARG A 589 21.27 -6.94 9.52
CA ARG A 589 21.09 -6.80 10.97
C ARG A 589 20.67 -5.37 11.32
#